data_1b9d6c36a23365239655ef42302cb8c0
#
_entry.id   1b9d6c36a23365239655ef42302cb8c0
#
_cell.length_a   1.000
_cell.length_b   1.000
_cell.length_c   1.000
_cell.angle_alpha   90.00
_cell.angle_beta   90.00
_cell.angle_gamma   90.00
#
_symmetry.space_group_name_H-M   'P 1'
#
loop_
_entity.id
_entity.type
_entity.pdbx_description
1 polymer ?
#
loop_
_entity_poly.entity_id
_entity_poly.type
_entity_poly.pdbx_seq_one_letter_code
_entity_poly.pdbx_strand_id
1 'polypeptide(L)'
;FSPKVQYKFEYDVHNGQVLDAVIKWNFAGNWNLWFGQTKMPGNIERVFSSQKLQLVDRSLLNKYFTLDRDAGFQLRHKLNLGETFLVRSKLAVSQGEGLNRKAWSSGNSYTGRIELLPFGNFTKKGDYFASDLKREETPKLMLSVTYDYNDNATRQGGQMGNDIAGSTRDLRSIQADAHFKYRGLSFFGEYANRVATDGDAVNDLGEVYHTGSALNLQGGYLFKNNWELAGRYT
;
A
#
# COMPACT_ATOMS: atom_id res chain seq x y z
N PHE A 1 -3.72 23.57 18.34
CA PHE A 1 -3.67 22.19 17.82
C PHE A 1 -2.94 21.30 18.81
N SER A 2 -3.39 20.04 18.98
CA SER A 2 -2.74 19.06 19.85
C SER A 2 -1.52 18.46 19.12
N PRO A 3 -0.37 18.25 19.79
CA PRO A 3 0.78 17.55 19.22
C PRO A 3 0.48 16.09 18.83
N LYS A 4 -0.66 15.56 19.31
CA LYS A 4 -1.13 14.21 19.00
C LYS A 4 -1.95 14.14 17.70
N VAL A 5 -2.31 15.28 17.12
CA VAL A 5 -3.13 15.35 15.91
C VAL A 5 -2.32 15.98 14.79
N GLN A 6 -2.24 15.29 13.68
CA GLN A 6 -1.63 15.77 12.44
C GLN A 6 -2.65 15.63 11.31
N TYR A 7 -2.61 16.56 10.36
CA TYR A 7 -3.33 16.37 9.12
C TYR A 7 -2.40 16.55 7.93
N LYS A 8 -2.74 15.87 6.86
CA LYS A 8 -2.08 15.97 5.57
C LYS A 8 -3.11 16.32 4.53
N PHE A 9 -2.80 17.33 3.74
CA PHE A 9 -3.52 17.68 2.52
C PHE A 9 -2.53 17.67 1.37
N GLU A 10 -2.86 16.96 0.29
CA GLU A 10 -2.06 16.86 -0.92
C GLU A 10 -3.00 16.97 -2.12
N TYR A 11 -2.73 17.91 -3.00
CA TYR A 11 -3.52 18.20 -4.18
C TYR A 11 -2.67 18.07 -5.42
N ASP A 12 -3.18 17.37 -6.42
CA ASP A 12 -2.60 17.28 -7.76
C ASP A 12 -3.20 18.37 -8.64
N VAL A 13 -2.42 19.43 -8.85
CA VAL A 13 -2.86 20.61 -9.64
C VAL A 13 -3.08 20.23 -11.11
N HIS A 14 -2.28 19.30 -11.64
CA HIS A 14 -2.35 18.90 -13.04
C HIS A 14 -3.67 18.18 -13.36
N ASN A 15 -4.07 17.23 -12.50
CA ASN A 15 -5.29 16.43 -12.69
C ASN A 15 -6.51 17.00 -11.95
N GLY A 16 -6.36 18.08 -11.18
CA GLY A 16 -7.44 18.67 -10.41
C GLY A 16 -7.99 17.76 -9.30
N GLN A 17 -7.12 16.94 -8.68
CA GLN A 17 -7.54 15.88 -7.75
C GLN A 17 -6.94 16.06 -6.36
N VAL A 18 -7.75 15.81 -5.32
CA VAL A 18 -7.27 15.66 -3.95
C VAL A 18 -6.63 14.28 -3.82
N LEU A 19 -5.33 14.23 -3.56
CA LEU A 19 -4.63 12.96 -3.33
C LEU A 19 -4.79 12.48 -1.88
N ASP A 20 -4.43 13.31 -0.93
CA ASP A 20 -4.60 13.00 0.49
C ASP A 20 -5.35 14.15 1.18
N ALA A 21 -6.38 13.82 1.95
CA ALA A 21 -7.08 14.70 2.89
C ALA A 21 -7.37 13.87 4.14
N VAL A 22 -6.40 13.79 5.06
CA VAL A 22 -6.45 12.85 6.19
C VAL A 22 -6.05 13.51 7.49
N ILE A 23 -6.81 13.22 8.54
CA ILE A 23 -6.47 13.53 9.93
C ILE A 23 -5.90 12.25 10.57
N LYS A 24 -4.80 12.41 11.31
CA LYS A 24 -4.06 11.34 11.98
C LYS A 24 -4.00 11.67 13.46
N TRP A 25 -4.66 10.88 14.26
CA TRP A 25 -4.75 11.07 15.70
C TRP A 25 -4.04 9.95 16.45
N ASN A 26 -2.97 10.32 17.17
CA ASN A 26 -2.34 9.43 18.13
C ASN A 26 -3.10 9.56 19.46
N PHE A 27 -4.09 8.69 19.68
CA PHE A 27 -4.97 8.79 20.83
C PHE A 27 -4.45 8.06 22.07
N ALA A 28 -3.62 7.02 21.89
CA ALA A 28 -3.15 6.20 23.01
C ALA A 28 -1.76 5.60 22.71
N GLY A 29 -0.69 6.38 22.89
CA GLY A 29 0.69 5.91 22.76
C GLY A 29 1.00 5.28 21.40
N ASN A 30 0.93 3.96 21.30
CA ASN A 30 1.24 3.22 20.09
C ASN A 30 0.06 3.08 19.12
N TRP A 31 -1.10 3.62 19.47
CA TRP A 31 -2.31 3.57 18.67
C TRP A 31 -2.55 4.87 17.91
N ASN A 32 -2.85 4.76 16.63
CA ASN A 32 -3.19 5.88 15.77
C ASN A 32 -4.49 5.58 15.03
N LEU A 33 -5.40 6.53 15.05
CA LEU A 33 -6.59 6.54 14.20
C LEU A 33 -6.40 7.57 13.09
N TRP A 34 -6.56 7.12 11.84
CA TRP A 34 -6.54 7.99 10.67
C TRP A 34 -7.93 7.99 10.06
N PHE A 35 -8.42 9.14 9.64
CA PHE A 35 -9.70 9.24 8.93
C PHE A 35 -9.64 10.28 7.83
N GLY A 36 -10.31 9.98 6.70
CA GLY A 36 -10.27 10.74 5.48
C GLY A 36 -9.67 9.97 4.31
N GLN A 37 -9.39 10.66 3.22
CA GLN A 37 -8.83 10.08 2.02
C GLN A 37 -7.31 9.97 2.12
N THR A 38 -6.78 8.76 1.96
CA THR A 38 -5.33 8.49 1.94
C THR A 38 -5.05 7.10 1.38
N LYS A 39 -3.76 6.77 1.17
CA LYS A 39 -3.36 5.42 0.73
C LYS A 39 -3.82 4.36 1.72
N MET A 40 -4.46 3.32 1.19
CA MET A 40 -4.80 2.13 1.97
C MET A 40 -3.54 1.31 2.31
N PRO A 41 -3.59 0.48 3.35
CA PRO A 41 -2.44 -0.32 3.77
C PRO A 41 -2.22 -1.54 2.86
N GLY A 42 -1.96 -1.29 1.58
CA GLY A 42 -1.66 -2.28 0.55
C GLY A 42 -0.17 -2.62 0.44
N ASN A 43 0.25 -3.05 -0.77
CA ASN A 43 1.61 -3.44 -1.10
C ASN A 43 2.64 -2.31 -0.88
N ILE A 44 3.90 -2.68 -0.63
CA ILE A 44 4.93 -1.73 -0.22
C ILE A 44 5.29 -0.73 -1.31
N GLU A 45 5.36 -1.14 -2.58
CA GLU A 45 5.71 -0.24 -3.68
C GLU A 45 4.72 0.93 -3.79
N ARG A 46 3.43 0.69 -3.51
CA ARG A 46 2.42 1.75 -3.50
C ARG A 46 2.59 2.72 -2.35
N VAL A 47 3.04 2.23 -1.21
CA VAL A 47 3.31 3.07 -0.02
C VAL A 47 4.44 4.04 -0.28
N PHE A 48 5.46 3.68 -1.07
CA PHE A 48 6.52 4.60 -1.47
C PHE A 48 5.95 5.83 -2.18
N SER A 49 6.51 7.00 -1.89
CA SER A 49 6.27 8.18 -2.71
C SER A 49 6.87 7.98 -4.11
N SER A 50 6.25 8.58 -5.14
CA SER A 50 6.83 8.58 -6.50
C SER A 50 8.25 9.15 -6.55
N GLN A 51 8.57 10.09 -5.67
CA GLN A 51 9.90 10.70 -5.54
C GLN A 51 10.93 9.78 -4.84
N LYS A 52 10.54 8.60 -4.36
CA LYS A 52 11.36 7.67 -3.58
C LYS A 52 11.41 6.28 -4.20
N LEU A 53 10.97 6.18 -5.43
CA LEU A 53 11.13 4.99 -6.25
C LEU A 53 12.60 4.85 -6.64
N GLN A 54 13.02 3.62 -6.92
CA GLN A 54 14.36 3.28 -7.40
C GLN A 54 14.42 3.30 -8.94
N LEU A 55 13.29 2.98 -9.58
CA LEU A 55 13.10 3.04 -11.04
C LEU A 55 12.06 4.11 -11.37
N VAL A 56 12.03 4.57 -12.61
CA VAL A 56 11.15 5.66 -13.07
C VAL A 56 9.68 5.32 -12.83
N ASP A 57 9.26 4.11 -13.19
CA ASP A 57 7.89 3.66 -13.09
C ASP A 57 7.70 2.55 -12.04
N ARG A 58 6.47 2.41 -11.55
CA ARG A 58 6.07 1.27 -10.72
C ARG A 58 5.90 0.01 -11.54
N SER A 59 5.93 -1.15 -10.87
CA SER A 59 5.76 -2.48 -11.46
C SER A 59 4.38 -2.69 -12.09
N LEU A 60 4.27 -3.70 -12.96
CA LEU A 60 2.99 -4.15 -13.48
C LEU A 60 2.10 -4.70 -12.36
N LEU A 61 2.67 -5.35 -11.34
CA LEU A 61 1.93 -5.74 -10.14
C LEU A 61 1.24 -4.51 -9.52
N ASN A 62 1.98 -3.43 -9.33
CA ASN A 62 1.40 -2.21 -8.75
C ASN A 62 0.33 -1.58 -9.66
N LYS A 63 0.46 -1.70 -10.99
CA LYS A 63 -0.53 -1.17 -11.93
C LYS A 63 -1.91 -1.84 -11.79
N TYR A 64 -1.95 -3.15 -11.59
CA TYR A 64 -3.20 -3.92 -11.65
C TYR A 64 -3.69 -4.45 -10.31
N PHE A 65 -2.80 -4.70 -9.33
CA PHE A 65 -3.13 -5.41 -8.10
C PHE A 65 -2.97 -4.58 -6.83
N THR A 66 -2.53 -3.33 -6.93
CA THR A 66 -2.37 -2.47 -5.74
C THR A 66 -3.71 -2.09 -5.10
N LEU A 67 -3.66 -1.76 -3.81
CA LEU A 67 -4.69 -0.96 -3.15
C LEU A 67 -4.23 0.50 -3.19
N ASP A 68 -5.11 1.39 -3.65
CA ASP A 68 -4.76 2.81 -3.78
C ASP A 68 -5.35 3.66 -2.65
N ARG A 69 -5.44 4.95 -2.90
CA ARG A 69 -6.09 5.91 -2.02
C ARG A 69 -7.60 5.71 -2.02
N ASP A 70 -8.15 5.81 -0.84
CA ASP A 70 -9.59 5.74 -0.64
C ASP A 70 -10.00 6.55 0.60
N ALA A 71 -11.28 6.89 0.70
CA ALA A 71 -11.83 7.58 1.86
C ALA A 71 -12.33 6.59 2.90
N GLY A 72 -11.92 6.76 4.15
CA GLY A 72 -12.30 5.84 5.23
C GLY A 72 -11.56 6.06 6.52
N PHE A 73 -11.51 5.01 7.33
CA PHE A 73 -10.86 4.96 8.64
C PHE A 73 -9.74 3.92 8.63
N GLN A 74 -8.63 4.23 9.31
CA GLN A 74 -7.54 3.27 9.50
C GLN A 74 -7.10 3.29 10.96
N LEU A 75 -7.19 2.15 11.63
CA LEU A 75 -6.61 1.92 12.95
C LEU A 75 -5.22 1.32 12.78
N ARG A 76 -4.23 1.95 13.37
CA ARG A 76 -2.83 1.52 13.28
C ARG A 76 -2.24 1.34 14.67
N HIS A 77 -1.53 0.23 14.85
CA HIS A 77 -0.88 -0.11 16.11
C HIS A 77 0.57 -0.51 15.88
N LYS A 78 1.42 -0.23 16.88
CA LYS A 78 2.82 -0.67 16.92
C LYS A 78 3.06 -1.39 18.23
N LEU A 79 3.66 -2.58 18.14
CA LEU A 79 4.01 -3.40 19.29
C LEU A 79 5.49 -3.77 19.21
N ASN A 80 6.27 -3.39 20.22
CA ASN A 80 7.64 -3.85 20.37
C ASN A 80 7.64 -5.16 21.17
N LEU A 81 8.24 -6.19 20.61
CA LEU A 81 8.45 -7.48 21.25
C LEU A 81 9.95 -7.63 21.55
N GLY A 82 10.35 -7.36 22.79
CA GLY A 82 11.75 -7.28 23.19
C GLY A 82 12.42 -5.99 22.69
N GLU A 83 13.74 -6.04 22.49
CA GLU A 83 14.55 -4.85 22.18
C GLU A 83 14.49 -4.44 20.69
N THR A 84 14.39 -5.40 19.79
CA THR A 84 14.53 -5.14 18.35
C THR A 84 13.31 -5.53 17.52
N PHE A 85 12.56 -6.56 17.90
CA PHE A 85 11.45 -7.05 17.10
C PHE A 85 10.25 -6.09 17.19
N LEU A 86 9.78 -5.61 16.06
CA LEU A 86 8.63 -4.72 15.96
C LEU A 86 7.54 -5.36 15.09
N VAL A 87 6.30 -5.31 15.59
CA VAL A 87 5.10 -5.65 14.83
C VAL A 87 4.28 -4.39 14.59
N ARG A 88 3.86 -4.16 13.36
CA ARG A 88 2.91 -3.10 13.01
C ARG A 88 1.65 -3.74 12.44
N SER A 89 0.50 -3.39 12.99
CA SER A 89 -0.80 -3.80 12.47
C SER A 89 -1.58 -2.58 11.97
N LYS A 90 -2.30 -2.76 10.88
CA LYS A 90 -3.12 -1.74 10.26
C LYS A 90 -4.44 -2.38 9.83
N LEU A 91 -5.54 -1.83 10.29
CA LEU A 91 -6.90 -2.20 9.88
C LEU A 91 -7.53 -0.98 9.22
N ALA A 92 -8.25 -1.19 8.14
CA ALA A 92 -8.96 -0.11 7.47
C ALA A 92 -10.36 -0.56 7.05
N VAL A 93 -11.28 0.41 7.09
CA VAL A 93 -12.60 0.33 6.47
C VAL A 93 -12.71 1.57 5.58
N SER A 94 -12.95 1.38 4.30
CA SER A 94 -13.03 2.45 3.32
C SER A 94 -14.18 2.24 2.33
N GLN A 95 -14.44 3.23 1.50
CA GLN A 95 -15.53 3.16 0.52
C GLN A 95 -15.38 2.02 -0.49
N GLY A 96 -14.13 1.61 -0.82
CA GLY A 96 -13.87 0.61 -1.85
C GLY A 96 -13.79 1.16 -3.28
N GLU A 97 -14.16 2.42 -3.47
CA GLU A 97 -14.31 3.06 -4.78
C GLU A 97 -13.06 3.79 -5.27
N GLY A 98 -12.14 4.09 -4.37
CA GLY A 98 -10.89 4.77 -4.68
C GLY A 98 -10.98 6.29 -4.68
N LEU A 99 -10.01 6.90 -5.34
CA LEU A 99 -9.71 8.33 -5.27
C LEU A 99 -10.87 9.23 -5.74
N ASN A 100 -11.25 10.22 -4.91
CA ASN A 100 -12.20 11.31 -5.22
C ASN A 100 -13.59 10.83 -5.66
N ARG A 101 -14.06 9.71 -5.16
CA ARG A 101 -15.42 9.25 -5.45
C ARG A 101 -16.44 10.01 -4.59
N LYS A 102 -17.56 10.43 -5.25
CA LYS A 102 -18.58 11.30 -4.65
C LYS A 102 -19.62 10.54 -3.83
N ALA A 103 -19.83 9.29 -4.13
CA ALA A 103 -20.90 8.50 -3.53
C ALA A 103 -20.32 7.24 -2.88
N TRP A 104 -20.88 6.93 -1.77
CA TRP A 104 -20.82 5.62 -1.13
C TRP A 104 -21.82 4.74 -1.87
N SER A 105 -21.35 3.87 -2.78
CA SER A 105 -22.29 3.26 -3.73
C SER A 105 -22.99 2.04 -3.17
N SER A 106 -22.27 1.00 -2.78
CA SER A 106 -22.96 -0.27 -2.53
C SER A 106 -22.30 -1.14 -1.48
N GLY A 107 -21.02 -0.96 -1.20
CA GLY A 107 -20.27 -1.79 -0.27
C GLY A 107 -19.10 -1.03 0.33
N ASN A 108 -18.30 -1.73 1.12
CA ASN A 108 -17.09 -1.20 1.73
C ASN A 108 -15.90 -2.10 1.42
N SER A 109 -14.70 -1.53 1.45
CA SER A 109 -13.47 -2.31 1.49
C SER A 109 -12.98 -2.45 2.93
N TYR A 110 -12.61 -3.68 3.29
CA TYR A 110 -12.07 -4.07 4.60
C TYR A 110 -10.64 -4.56 4.41
N THR A 111 -9.68 -3.79 4.88
CA THR A 111 -8.26 -4.10 4.70
C THR A 111 -7.58 -4.39 6.03
N GLY A 112 -6.82 -5.47 6.10
CA GLY A 112 -5.96 -5.81 7.23
C GLY A 112 -4.53 -6.03 6.77
N ARG A 113 -3.54 -5.39 7.43
CA ARG A 113 -2.11 -5.58 7.13
C ARG A 113 -1.31 -5.77 8.41
N ILE A 114 -0.41 -6.76 8.39
CA ILE A 114 0.57 -7.02 9.44
C ILE A 114 1.96 -6.89 8.83
N GLU A 115 2.84 -6.15 9.52
CA GLU A 115 4.25 -5.98 9.17
C GLU A 115 5.12 -6.45 10.34
N LEU A 116 6.05 -7.34 10.06
CA LEU A 116 7.03 -7.89 10.99
C LEU A 116 8.41 -7.30 10.66
N LEU A 117 9.03 -6.65 11.63
CA LEU A 117 10.36 -6.05 11.50
C LEU A 117 11.31 -6.69 12.54
N PRO A 118 11.91 -7.86 12.21
CA PRO A 118 12.71 -8.61 13.18
C PRO A 118 13.98 -7.87 13.65
N PHE A 119 14.49 -6.95 12.85
CA PHE A 119 15.69 -6.16 13.15
C PHE A 119 15.35 -4.69 13.48
N GLY A 120 14.12 -4.43 13.93
CA GLY A 120 13.64 -3.11 14.31
C GLY A 120 13.35 -2.16 13.14
N ASN A 121 13.17 -0.90 13.47
CA ASN A 121 12.86 0.13 12.49
C ASN A 121 14.03 0.39 11.53
N PHE A 122 13.70 0.73 10.30
CA PHE A 122 14.66 1.30 9.35
C PHE A 122 15.07 2.72 9.79
N THR A 123 16.31 3.08 9.55
CA THR A 123 16.86 4.38 9.91
C THR A 123 16.11 5.51 9.20
N LYS A 124 15.69 6.53 9.97
CA LYS A 124 15.01 7.73 9.45
C LYS A 124 13.88 7.42 8.45
N LYS A 125 13.05 6.42 8.76
CA LYS A 125 11.96 5.94 7.90
C LYS A 125 12.45 5.42 6.54
N GLY A 126 13.58 4.74 6.52
CA GLY A 126 14.15 4.11 5.33
C GLY A 126 13.23 3.09 4.64
N ASP A 127 12.28 2.51 5.40
CA ASP A 127 11.23 1.65 4.90
C ASP A 127 10.25 2.32 3.89
N TYR A 128 10.27 3.64 3.78
CA TYR A 128 9.50 4.41 2.79
C TYR A 128 10.30 4.81 1.54
N PHE A 129 11.50 4.27 1.35
CA PHE A 129 12.34 4.44 0.17
C PHE A 129 12.56 3.09 -0.48
N ALA A 130 12.52 2.99 -1.79
CA ALA A 130 12.84 1.74 -2.48
C ALA A 130 14.34 1.41 -2.37
N SER A 131 15.19 2.38 -2.61
CA SER A 131 16.66 2.28 -2.52
C SER A 131 17.17 2.44 -1.08
N ASP A 132 18.36 1.91 -0.76
CA ASP A 132 19.02 2.10 0.55
C ASP A 132 19.77 3.43 0.65
N LEU A 133 19.07 4.55 0.42
CA LEU A 133 19.63 5.91 0.52
C LEU A 133 20.13 6.29 1.92
N LYS A 134 19.74 5.54 2.95
CA LYS A 134 20.17 5.76 4.34
C LYS A 134 21.38 4.93 4.71
N ARG A 135 21.79 4.01 3.83
CA ARG A 135 22.93 3.10 4.01
C ARG A 135 22.87 2.42 5.37
N GLU A 136 21.80 1.61 5.56
CA GLU A 136 21.58 0.90 6.82
C GLU A 136 22.85 0.16 7.26
N GLU A 137 23.40 0.53 8.42
CA GLU A 137 24.64 -0.04 8.92
C GLU A 137 24.47 -1.48 9.41
N THR A 138 23.26 -1.83 9.82
CA THR A 138 22.84 -3.18 10.22
C THR A 138 21.75 -3.68 9.27
N PRO A 139 21.63 -4.99 9.03
CA PRO A 139 20.55 -5.54 8.22
C PRO A 139 19.19 -5.09 8.74
N LYS A 140 18.31 -4.67 7.82
CA LYS A 140 16.92 -4.34 8.09
C LYS A 140 16.02 -5.16 7.19
N LEU A 141 14.98 -5.72 7.77
CA LEU A 141 14.00 -6.54 7.07
C LEU A 141 12.60 -6.17 7.54
N MET A 142 11.68 -6.06 6.60
CA MET A 142 10.24 -6.04 6.84
C MET A 142 9.61 -7.15 6.01
N LEU A 143 8.82 -7.99 6.67
CA LEU A 143 7.95 -8.99 6.04
C LEU A 143 6.51 -8.58 6.31
N SER A 144 5.64 -8.69 5.32
CA SER A 144 4.26 -8.27 5.52
C SER A 144 3.26 -9.06 4.69
N VAL A 145 2.05 -9.12 5.21
CA VAL A 145 0.88 -9.68 4.54
C VAL A 145 -0.28 -8.71 4.66
N THR A 146 -0.99 -8.53 3.57
CA THR A 146 -2.23 -7.75 3.49
C THR A 146 -3.36 -8.65 3.00
N TYR A 147 -4.50 -8.55 3.63
CA TYR A 147 -5.77 -9.08 3.16
C TYR A 147 -6.73 -7.92 2.92
N ASP A 148 -7.43 -7.95 1.81
CA ASP A 148 -8.45 -6.96 1.46
C ASP A 148 -9.68 -7.67 0.91
N TYR A 149 -10.86 -7.24 1.36
CA TYR A 149 -12.15 -7.63 0.83
C TYR A 149 -12.93 -6.39 0.45
N ASN A 150 -13.22 -6.22 -0.83
CA ASN A 150 -13.97 -5.10 -1.37
C ASN A 150 -15.34 -5.61 -1.80
N ASP A 151 -16.35 -5.26 -1.03
CA ASP A 151 -17.75 -5.62 -1.24
C ASP A 151 -18.33 -4.77 -2.36
N ASN A 152 -18.92 -5.41 -3.36
CA ASN A 152 -19.57 -4.77 -4.52
C ASN A 152 -18.66 -3.76 -5.26
N ALA A 153 -17.45 -4.16 -5.62
CA ALA A 153 -16.51 -3.31 -6.33
C ALA A 153 -17.10 -2.77 -7.65
N THR A 154 -17.05 -1.45 -7.82
CA THR A 154 -17.57 -0.74 -9.01
C THR A 154 -16.49 -0.42 -10.03
N ARG A 155 -15.27 -0.90 -9.81
CA ARG A 155 -14.12 -0.71 -10.71
C ARG A 155 -13.37 -2.02 -10.91
N GLN A 156 -12.70 -2.15 -12.06
CA GLN A 156 -11.98 -3.37 -12.46
C GLN A 156 -11.02 -3.92 -11.40
N GLY A 157 -10.39 -3.08 -10.60
CA GLY A 157 -9.45 -3.46 -9.56
C GLY A 157 -9.88 -3.05 -8.14
N GLY A 158 -11.18 -2.83 -7.92
CA GLY A 158 -11.71 -2.27 -6.67
C GLY A 158 -11.47 -0.77 -6.63
N GLN A 159 -10.40 -0.32 -6.00
CA GLN A 159 -10.06 1.11 -5.89
C GLN A 159 -9.40 1.69 -7.15
N MET A 160 -9.11 0.89 -8.16
CA MET A 160 -8.40 1.28 -9.39
C MET A 160 -8.98 0.63 -10.64
N GLY A 161 -8.55 1.10 -11.80
CA GLY A 161 -9.01 0.64 -13.10
C GLY A 161 -10.17 1.49 -13.62
N ASN A 162 -10.80 1.04 -14.70
CA ASN A 162 -11.99 1.68 -15.27
C ASN A 162 -13.23 1.34 -14.42
N ASP A 163 -14.23 2.19 -14.51
CA ASP A 163 -15.52 1.94 -13.90
C ASP A 163 -16.23 0.77 -14.58
N ILE A 164 -16.97 0.02 -13.81
CA ILE A 164 -17.81 -1.10 -14.26
C ILE A 164 -19.26 -0.60 -14.34
N ALA A 165 -19.90 -0.79 -15.48
CA ALA A 165 -21.29 -0.38 -15.71
C ALA A 165 -22.29 -1.51 -15.45
N GLY A 166 -21.87 -2.77 -15.57
CA GLY A 166 -22.68 -3.95 -15.32
C GLY A 166 -22.77 -4.35 -13.86
N SER A 167 -23.07 -5.61 -13.61
CA SER A 167 -23.13 -6.16 -12.25
C SER A 167 -21.78 -6.06 -11.55
N THR A 168 -21.80 -5.63 -10.31
CA THR A 168 -20.61 -5.53 -9.43
C THR A 168 -20.10 -6.92 -9.02
N ARG A 169 -18.89 -6.98 -8.46
CA ARG A 169 -18.28 -8.19 -7.90
C ARG A 169 -17.61 -7.89 -6.56
N ASP A 170 -17.68 -8.87 -5.69
CA ASP A 170 -16.86 -8.88 -4.49
C ASP A 170 -15.44 -9.30 -4.84
N LEU A 171 -14.48 -8.48 -4.50
CA LEU A 171 -13.07 -8.74 -4.77
C LEU A 171 -12.31 -9.07 -3.49
N ARG A 172 -11.68 -10.23 -3.45
CA ARG A 172 -10.75 -10.60 -2.38
C ARG A 172 -9.32 -10.53 -2.88
N SER A 173 -8.47 -9.80 -2.18
CA SER A 173 -7.05 -9.65 -2.50
C SER A 173 -6.17 -10.11 -1.35
N ILE A 174 -5.11 -10.85 -1.66
CA ILE A 174 -4.02 -11.19 -0.73
C ILE A 174 -2.74 -10.64 -1.34
N GLN A 175 -1.98 -9.90 -0.54
CA GLN A 175 -0.67 -9.38 -0.93
C GLN A 175 0.35 -9.77 0.13
N ALA A 176 1.53 -10.19 -0.30
CA ALA A 176 2.67 -10.44 0.57
C ALA A 176 3.87 -9.67 0.04
N ASP A 177 4.60 -9.03 0.94
CA ASP A 177 5.80 -8.31 0.54
C ASP A 177 6.94 -8.45 1.56
N ALA A 178 8.17 -8.37 1.04
CA ALA A 178 9.40 -8.37 1.80
C ALA A 178 10.26 -7.18 1.37
N HIS A 179 10.86 -6.47 2.31
CA HIS A 179 11.75 -5.35 2.06
C HIS A 179 13.01 -5.47 2.90
N PHE A 180 14.15 -5.57 2.25
CA PHE A 180 15.46 -5.74 2.89
C PHE A 180 16.43 -4.62 2.50
N LYS A 181 17.25 -4.17 3.47
CA LYS A 181 18.32 -3.19 3.24
C LYS A 181 19.54 -3.47 4.10
N TYR A 182 20.71 -3.27 3.52
CA TYR A 182 21.98 -3.37 4.22
C TYR A 182 23.12 -2.75 3.41
N ARG A 183 23.82 -1.75 3.94
CA ARG A 183 25.04 -1.12 3.40
C ARG A 183 24.99 -0.77 1.92
N GLY A 184 23.90 -0.18 1.47
CA GLY A 184 23.64 0.19 0.08
C GLY A 184 22.90 -0.87 -0.73
N LEU A 185 22.85 -2.12 -0.28
CA LEU A 185 22.00 -3.14 -0.87
C LEU A 185 20.55 -2.88 -0.51
N SER A 186 19.67 -2.91 -1.49
CA SER A 186 18.23 -2.85 -1.31
C SER A 186 17.56 -3.95 -2.13
N PHE A 187 16.56 -4.58 -1.56
CA PHE A 187 15.72 -5.56 -2.24
C PHE A 187 14.29 -5.44 -1.72
N PHE A 188 13.32 -5.49 -2.62
CA PHE A 188 11.95 -5.79 -2.24
C PHE A 188 11.30 -6.74 -3.24
N GLY A 189 10.49 -7.64 -2.70
CA GLY A 189 9.68 -8.58 -3.43
C GLY A 189 8.23 -8.42 -3.03
N GLU A 190 7.33 -8.54 -3.99
CA GLU A 190 5.88 -8.45 -3.78
C GLU A 190 5.18 -9.55 -4.56
N TYR A 191 4.21 -10.17 -3.93
CA TYR A 191 3.26 -11.07 -4.54
C TYR A 191 1.85 -10.56 -4.28
N ALA A 192 1.00 -10.62 -5.27
CA ALA A 192 -0.41 -10.31 -5.14
C ALA A 192 -1.27 -11.35 -5.85
N ASN A 193 -2.42 -11.67 -5.24
CA ASN A 193 -3.47 -12.47 -5.84
C ASN A 193 -4.82 -11.78 -5.58
N ARG A 194 -5.65 -11.69 -6.61
CA ARG A 194 -7.02 -11.17 -6.51
C ARG A 194 -7.98 -12.12 -7.21
N VAL A 195 -9.12 -12.36 -6.58
CA VAL A 195 -10.22 -13.17 -7.11
C VAL A 195 -11.55 -12.46 -6.92
N ALA A 196 -12.49 -12.69 -7.83
CA ALA A 196 -13.90 -12.43 -7.59
C ALA A 196 -14.47 -13.59 -6.76
N THR A 197 -15.33 -13.31 -5.77
CA THR A 197 -15.81 -14.34 -4.81
C THR A 197 -17.29 -14.65 -4.97
N ASP A 198 -18.02 -13.83 -5.69
CA ASP A 198 -19.48 -13.91 -5.90
C ASP A 198 -19.87 -14.16 -7.38
N GLY A 199 -18.92 -14.58 -8.19
CA GLY A 199 -19.12 -14.88 -9.61
C GLY A 199 -17.83 -14.91 -10.42
N ASP A 200 -17.98 -14.94 -11.73
CA ASP A 200 -16.86 -14.90 -12.66
C ASP A 200 -16.19 -13.51 -12.68
N ALA A 201 -14.93 -13.48 -13.08
CA ALA A 201 -14.18 -12.22 -13.27
C ALA A 201 -14.75 -11.35 -14.42
N VAL A 202 -15.71 -11.85 -15.16
CA VAL A 202 -16.42 -11.15 -16.24
C VAL A 202 -17.87 -10.95 -15.79
N ASN A 203 -18.37 -9.71 -15.90
CA ASN A 203 -19.74 -9.41 -15.54
C ASN A 203 -20.74 -9.67 -16.69
N ASP A 204 -22.00 -9.36 -16.47
CA ASP A 204 -23.12 -9.53 -17.42
C ASP A 204 -23.01 -8.69 -18.70
N LEU A 205 -22.22 -7.63 -18.69
CA LEU A 205 -21.91 -6.80 -19.86
C LEU A 205 -20.59 -7.16 -20.55
N GLY A 206 -19.89 -8.22 -20.10
CA GLY A 206 -18.61 -8.64 -20.64
C GLY A 206 -17.41 -7.79 -20.18
N GLU A 207 -17.59 -6.96 -19.14
CA GLU A 207 -16.49 -6.18 -18.56
C GLU A 207 -15.67 -7.05 -17.59
N VAL A 208 -14.35 -6.87 -17.62
CA VAL A 208 -13.40 -7.76 -16.93
C VAL A 208 -12.84 -7.10 -15.67
N TYR A 209 -12.94 -7.79 -14.54
CA TYR A 209 -12.23 -7.46 -13.31
C TYR A 209 -10.77 -7.94 -13.36
N HIS A 210 -9.87 -7.16 -12.81
CA HIS A 210 -8.45 -7.50 -12.71
C HIS A 210 -8.23 -8.57 -11.64
N THR A 211 -8.36 -9.84 -12.00
CA THR A 211 -8.13 -11.02 -11.16
C THR A 211 -6.87 -11.78 -11.60
N GLY A 212 -6.43 -12.71 -10.77
CA GLY A 212 -5.23 -13.51 -11.02
C GLY A 212 -4.10 -13.22 -10.06
N SER A 213 -2.86 -13.49 -10.46
CA SER A 213 -1.67 -13.34 -9.62
C SER A 213 -0.59 -12.53 -10.33
N ALA A 214 0.20 -11.81 -9.54
CA ALA A 214 1.34 -11.06 -10.02
C ALA A 214 2.53 -11.17 -9.04
N LEU A 215 3.73 -11.11 -9.58
CA LEU A 215 4.99 -11.10 -8.86
C LEU A 215 5.80 -9.86 -9.27
N ASN A 216 6.44 -9.22 -8.31
CA ASN A 216 7.41 -8.14 -8.53
C ASN A 216 8.64 -8.41 -7.68
N LEU A 217 9.81 -8.49 -8.29
CA LEU A 217 11.10 -8.60 -7.61
C LEU A 217 11.98 -7.45 -8.08
N GLN A 218 12.46 -6.65 -7.15
CA GLN A 218 13.32 -5.51 -7.46
C GLN A 218 14.48 -5.44 -6.48
N GLY A 219 15.67 -5.17 -6.99
CA GLY A 219 16.85 -5.00 -6.19
C GLY A 219 17.81 -4.00 -6.79
N GLY A 220 18.68 -3.45 -5.94
CA GLY A 220 19.72 -2.53 -6.37
C GLY A 220 20.84 -2.39 -5.36
N TYR A 221 21.95 -1.86 -5.82
CA TYR A 221 23.10 -1.55 -4.99
C TYR A 221 23.56 -0.10 -5.19
N LEU A 222 23.53 0.65 -4.12
CA LEU A 222 23.98 2.04 -4.06
C LEU A 222 25.47 2.09 -3.65
N PHE A 223 26.35 2.35 -4.61
CA PHE A 223 27.78 2.50 -4.41
C PHE A 223 28.13 3.72 -3.54
N LYS A 224 29.32 3.71 -2.94
CA LYS A 224 29.79 4.81 -2.07
C LYS A 224 29.85 6.17 -2.77
N ASN A 225 30.07 6.19 -4.07
CA ASN A 225 30.08 7.39 -4.93
C ASN A 225 28.68 7.88 -5.35
N ASN A 226 27.60 7.31 -4.76
CA ASN A 226 26.20 7.60 -5.03
C ASN A 226 25.67 7.19 -6.41
N TRP A 227 26.41 6.38 -7.18
CA TRP A 227 25.85 5.64 -8.29
C TRP A 227 25.02 4.46 -7.77
N GLU A 228 23.97 4.13 -8.46
CA GLU A 228 23.14 2.97 -8.14
C GLU A 228 22.91 2.14 -9.38
N LEU A 229 23.07 0.81 -9.24
CA LEU A 229 22.64 -0.17 -10.24
C LEU A 229 21.42 -0.88 -9.69
N ALA A 230 20.32 -0.87 -10.44
CA ALA A 230 19.06 -1.51 -10.03
C ALA A 230 18.44 -2.27 -11.19
N GLY A 231 17.66 -3.31 -10.84
CA GLY A 231 16.91 -4.10 -11.80
C GLY A 231 15.59 -4.58 -11.21
N ARG A 232 14.61 -4.87 -12.08
CA ARG A 232 13.30 -5.36 -11.72
C ARG A 232 12.83 -6.45 -12.68
N TYR A 233 12.15 -7.44 -12.11
CA TYR A 233 11.35 -8.44 -12.81
C TYR A 233 9.89 -8.32 -12.31
N THR A 234 8.95 -8.25 -13.23
CA THR A 234 7.51 -8.13 -12.89
C THR A 234 6.65 -8.76 -13.99
#